data_7430d4adff16d04325a99dfd2b4f6060
#
_entry.id   7430d4adff16d04325a99dfd2b4f6060
#
_cell.length_a   1.000
_cell.length_b   1.000
_cell.length_c   1.000
_cell.angle_alpha   90.00
_cell.angle_beta   90.00
_cell.angle_gamma   90.00
#
_symmetry.space_group_name_H-M   'P 1'
#
loop_
_entity.id
_entity.type
_entity.pdbx_description
1 polymer ?
#
loop_
_entity_poly.entity_id
_entity_poly.type
_entity_poly.pdbx_seq_one_letter_code
_entity_poly.pdbx_strand_id
1 'polypeptide(L)'
;MYMKILALAHGLGFGGAQISTLEFLEGLRGRLDLKLLVCSEADENFTSNATSMGIEVYHAPCRFSSGYPIIDVSNAKDLIKWADIAWITDVEYLSALLVKQIRNIPVIAHARSYALICPWWGALYGFREPCLQKCSAWRITRCKQGINHELAKIGLLGDARARLYWLLDFAKGPLDFFRWSRLRNSVAESIDGFIAVSKALWEIHVRHLLSLSGKLFSIVYNPVTEPLKYAKPDPREPHSDYILYASGSNPDKGPHLLLKAWQEVFREFRDLKLYMVGCRDSWVERLAKRMGLRNLVFFNRLSSDEYYKLVYRARAVVMPSIWPEPFGRIPVEANRLGVPAVVSSAGGLPETIVDGVTGYIFKAGDVDDLAEKVVKVLGQDFNREEIIKRSYERINPQREAEKLIKFFEGVISHDRGV
;
A
#
# COMPACT_ATOMS: atom_id res chain seq x y z
N MET A 1 -0.77 -33.55 8.11
CA MET A 1 -1.72 -32.63 8.75
C MET A 1 -1.35 -31.23 8.24
N TYR A 2 -2.30 -30.46 7.69
CA TYR A 2 -2.00 -29.11 7.22
C TYR A 2 -1.72 -28.20 8.39
N MET A 3 -0.78 -27.25 8.21
CA MET A 3 -0.51 -26.17 9.15
C MET A 3 -1.74 -25.27 9.25
N LYS A 4 -2.15 -24.91 10.47
CA LYS A 4 -3.37 -24.16 10.77
C LYS A 4 -3.04 -22.68 10.95
N ILE A 5 -3.51 -21.84 10.05
CA ILE A 5 -3.24 -20.39 10.04
C ILE A 5 -4.53 -19.62 10.34
N LEU A 6 -4.51 -18.84 11.39
CA LEU A 6 -5.54 -17.84 11.66
C LEU A 6 -5.08 -16.49 11.10
N ALA A 7 -5.64 -16.11 9.96
CA ALA A 7 -5.44 -14.78 9.40
C ALA A 7 -6.32 -13.75 10.12
N LEU A 8 -5.72 -12.63 10.53
CA LEU A 8 -6.42 -11.48 11.12
C LEU A 8 -6.37 -10.32 10.14
N ALA A 9 -7.53 -9.77 9.76
CA ALA A 9 -7.66 -8.62 8.88
C ALA A 9 -8.80 -7.72 9.37
N HIS A 10 -8.60 -6.40 9.45
CA HIS A 10 -9.71 -5.53 9.84
C HIS A 10 -10.87 -5.54 8.83
N GLY A 11 -10.58 -5.67 7.54
CA GLY A 11 -11.59 -5.72 6.49
C GLY A 11 -12.40 -4.43 6.31
N LEU A 12 -12.06 -3.34 7.00
CA LEU A 12 -12.77 -2.06 6.93
C LEU A 12 -12.45 -1.35 5.61
N GLY A 13 -13.39 -1.38 4.69
CA GLY A 13 -13.24 -0.92 3.32
C GLY A 13 -12.60 -1.97 2.39
N PHE A 14 -12.69 -1.73 1.09
CA PHE A 14 -12.17 -2.61 0.06
C PHE A 14 -11.13 -1.86 -0.78
N GLY A 15 -9.86 -2.08 -0.46
CA GLY A 15 -8.71 -1.41 -1.08
C GLY A 15 -7.56 -2.36 -1.38
N GLY A 16 -6.41 -1.82 -1.78
CA GLY A 16 -5.26 -2.61 -2.21
C GLY A 16 -4.74 -3.62 -1.19
N ALA A 17 -4.80 -3.33 0.11
CA ALA A 17 -4.39 -4.25 1.16
C ALA A 17 -5.34 -5.45 1.29
N GLN A 18 -6.66 -5.20 1.24
CA GLN A 18 -7.69 -6.24 1.29
C GLN A 18 -7.64 -7.13 0.06
N ILE A 19 -7.51 -6.55 -1.13
CA ILE A 19 -7.33 -7.30 -2.39
C ILE A 19 -6.09 -8.20 -2.29
N SER A 20 -4.96 -7.67 -1.82
CA SER A 20 -3.74 -8.46 -1.65
C SER A 20 -3.90 -9.58 -0.62
N THR A 21 -4.68 -9.35 0.45
CA THR A 21 -4.99 -10.42 1.42
C THR A 21 -5.75 -11.56 0.74
N LEU A 22 -6.79 -11.25 -0.04
CA LEU A 22 -7.56 -12.25 -0.79
C LEU A 22 -6.69 -13.03 -1.78
N GLU A 23 -5.82 -12.35 -2.52
CA GLU A 23 -4.89 -12.98 -3.47
C GLU A 23 -3.90 -13.93 -2.78
N PHE A 24 -3.42 -13.57 -1.59
CA PHE A 24 -2.60 -14.48 -0.78
C PHE A 24 -3.41 -15.68 -0.27
N LEU A 25 -4.61 -15.44 0.27
CA LEU A 25 -5.48 -16.52 0.72
C LEU A 25 -5.80 -17.51 -0.42
N GLU A 26 -6.06 -17.01 -1.63
CA GLU A 26 -6.25 -17.83 -2.82
C GLU A 26 -5.00 -18.67 -3.15
N GLY A 27 -3.81 -18.06 -3.10
CA GLY A 27 -2.52 -18.74 -3.36
C GLY A 27 -2.13 -19.79 -2.32
N LEU A 28 -2.65 -19.67 -1.09
CA LEU A 28 -2.41 -20.59 0.03
C LEU A 28 -3.47 -21.71 0.12
N ARG A 29 -4.60 -21.54 -0.55
CA ARG A 29 -5.73 -22.47 -0.53
C ARG A 29 -5.33 -23.87 -0.94
N GLY A 30 -5.81 -24.88 -0.19
CA GLY A 30 -5.50 -26.30 -0.42
C GLY A 30 -4.09 -26.72 -0.02
N ARG A 31 -3.26 -25.79 0.43
CA ARG A 31 -1.89 -26.04 0.91
C ARG A 31 -1.77 -25.87 2.43
N LEU A 32 -2.64 -25.06 3.01
CA LEU A 32 -2.73 -24.77 4.44
C LEU A 32 -4.19 -24.87 4.89
N ASP A 33 -4.41 -25.08 6.20
CA ASP A 33 -5.72 -24.97 6.82
C ASP A 33 -5.91 -23.52 7.28
N LEU A 34 -6.82 -22.79 6.60
CA LEU A 34 -6.95 -21.33 6.71
C LEU A 34 -8.28 -20.94 7.33
N LYS A 35 -8.25 -20.09 8.33
CA LYS A 35 -9.41 -19.36 8.83
C LYS A 35 -9.12 -17.86 8.84
N LEU A 36 -10.15 -17.06 8.57
CA LEU A 36 -10.06 -15.60 8.53
C LEU A 36 -10.92 -14.99 9.65
N LEU A 37 -10.31 -14.19 10.53
CA LEU A 37 -10.99 -13.40 11.54
C LEU A 37 -10.96 -11.93 11.14
N VAL A 38 -12.16 -11.34 11.02
CA VAL A 38 -12.34 -9.94 10.60
C VAL A 38 -13.10 -9.12 11.64
N CYS A 39 -13.08 -7.79 11.48
CA CYS A 39 -13.95 -6.90 12.22
C CYS A 39 -15.43 -7.19 11.91
N SER A 40 -16.33 -6.99 12.89
CA SER A 40 -17.77 -7.15 12.69
C SER A 40 -18.30 -6.21 11.59
N GLU A 41 -17.66 -5.06 11.39
CA GLU A 41 -17.99 -4.03 10.41
C GLU A 41 -17.18 -4.18 9.10
N ALA A 42 -16.62 -5.37 8.84
CA ALA A 42 -15.85 -5.62 7.63
C ALA A 42 -16.72 -5.48 6.36
N ASP A 43 -16.11 -5.02 5.29
CA ASP A 43 -16.75 -4.83 3.98
C ASP A 43 -17.29 -6.16 3.45
N GLU A 44 -18.55 -6.16 3.01
CA GLU A 44 -19.22 -7.36 2.52
C GLU A 44 -18.53 -7.96 1.27
N ASN A 45 -17.93 -7.14 0.41
CA ASN A 45 -17.19 -7.66 -0.74
C ASN A 45 -15.93 -8.40 -0.29
N PHE A 46 -15.26 -7.93 0.76
CA PHE A 46 -14.08 -8.61 1.30
C PHE A 46 -14.44 -9.99 1.85
N THR A 47 -15.47 -10.04 2.70
CA THR A 47 -15.89 -11.27 3.38
C THR A 47 -16.53 -12.28 2.42
N SER A 48 -17.38 -11.82 1.48
CA SER A 48 -18.00 -12.70 0.48
C SER A 48 -16.98 -13.28 -0.50
N ASN A 49 -15.98 -12.51 -0.92
CA ASN A 49 -14.88 -13.05 -1.74
C ASN A 49 -14.10 -14.14 -1.00
N ALA A 50 -13.73 -13.92 0.28
CA ALA A 50 -13.06 -14.95 1.08
C ALA A 50 -13.91 -16.22 1.22
N THR A 51 -15.21 -16.07 1.50
CA THR A 51 -16.15 -17.19 1.63
C THR A 51 -16.32 -17.95 0.31
N SER A 52 -16.38 -17.25 -0.83
CA SER A 52 -16.46 -17.88 -2.16
C SER A 52 -15.23 -18.72 -2.51
N MET A 53 -14.09 -18.41 -1.91
CA MET A 53 -12.87 -19.21 -1.99
C MET A 53 -12.92 -20.45 -1.06
N GLY A 54 -13.98 -20.65 -0.27
CA GLY A 54 -14.11 -21.73 0.70
C GLY A 54 -13.33 -21.49 1.99
N ILE A 55 -12.99 -20.24 2.32
CA ILE A 55 -12.33 -19.87 3.57
C ILE A 55 -13.40 -19.59 4.62
N GLU A 56 -13.27 -20.19 5.79
CA GLU A 56 -14.15 -19.90 6.94
C GLU A 56 -13.87 -18.51 7.47
N VAL A 57 -14.87 -17.62 7.42
CA VAL A 57 -14.79 -16.23 7.90
C VAL A 57 -15.51 -16.10 9.23
N TYR A 58 -14.83 -15.54 10.20
CA TYR A 58 -15.33 -15.28 11.56
C TYR A 58 -15.30 -13.77 11.82
N HIS A 59 -16.24 -13.29 12.60
CA HIS A 59 -16.38 -11.88 12.96
C HIS A 59 -16.09 -11.63 14.43
N ALA A 60 -15.38 -10.55 14.75
CA ALA A 60 -15.14 -10.10 16.10
C ALA A 60 -15.31 -8.58 16.20
N PRO A 61 -15.70 -8.05 17.38
CA PRO A 61 -15.76 -6.61 17.58
C PRO A 61 -14.40 -5.96 17.31
N CYS A 62 -14.42 -4.79 16.65
CA CYS A 62 -13.23 -3.97 16.49
C CYS A 62 -13.27 -2.76 17.40
N ARG A 63 -12.11 -2.45 17.97
CA ARG A 63 -11.86 -1.23 18.74
C ARG A 63 -10.76 -0.44 18.06
N PHE A 64 -10.71 0.85 18.33
CA PHE A 64 -9.64 1.71 17.87
C PHE A 64 -8.85 2.25 19.05
N SER A 65 -7.55 2.08 19.03
CA SER A 65 -6.62 2.69 19.99
C SER A 65 -5.55 3.48 19.25
N SER A 66 -5.44 4.77 19.56
CA SER A 66 -4.49 5.66 18.89
C SER A 66 -4.58 5.63 17.35
N GLY A 67 -5.80 5.44 16.81
CA GLY A 67 -6.04 5.34 15.37
C GLY A 67 -5.84 3.96 14.76
N TYR A 68 -5.41 2.96 15.53
CA TYR A 68 -5.18 1.58 15.05
C TYR A 68 -6.38 0.69 15.31
N PRO A 69 -6.83 -0.10 14.34
CA PRO A 69 -7.83 -1.13 14.57
C PRO A 69 -7.23 -2.25 15.43
N ILE A 70 -8.04 -2.72 16.36
CA ILE A 70 -7.76 -3.88 17.20
C ILE A 70 -8.93 -4.84 17.05
N ILE A 71 -8.66 -6.01 16.51
CA ILE A 71 -9.64 -7.10 16.51
C ILE A 71 -9.70 -7.66 17.93
N ASP A 72 -10.87 -7.57 18.57
CA ASP A 72 -11.06 -8.10 19.92
C ASP A 72 -11.20 -9.62 19.87
N VAL A 73 -10.08 -10.31 20.03
CA VAL A 73 -10.00 -11.77 19.95
C VAL A 73 -10.51 -12.47 21.22
N SER A 74 -11.01 -11.73 22.21
CA SER A 74 -11.49 -12.33 23.50
C SER A 74 -12.62 -13.33 23.29
N ASN A 75 -13.47 -13.11 22.30
CA ASN A 75 -14.55 -14.01 21.90
C ASN A 75 -14.14 -15.08 20.89
N ALA A 76 -12.90 -15.03 20.39
CA ALA A 76 -12.34 -15.93 19.39
C ALA A 76 -11.29 -16.90 19.97
N LYS A 77 -11.33 -17.16 21.28
CA LYS A 77 -10.34 -17.98 21.99
C LYS A 77 -10.16 -19.37 21.38
N ASP A 78 -11.24 -19.98 20.90
CA ASP A 78 -11.17 -21.33 20.31
C ASP A 78 -10.48 -21.33 18.95
N LEU A 79 -10.59 -20.22 18.18
CA LEU A 79 -9.82 -20.03 16.94
C LEU A 79 -8.32 -19.90 17.24
N ILE A 80 -7.96 -19.17 18.29
CA ILE A 80 -6.55 -19.03 18.70
C ILE A 80 -6.00 -20.36 19.22
N LYS A 81 -6.81 -21.14 19.96
CA LYS A 81 -6.40 -22.49 20.40
C LYS A 81 -6.24 -23.46 19.22
N TRP A 82 -7.07 -23.31 18.20
CA TRP A 82 -7.00 -24.12 16.98
C TRP A 82 -5.78 -23.81 16.14
N ALA A 83 -5.32 -22.57 16.06
CA ALA A 83 -4.25 -22.11 15.17
C ALA A 83 -2.85 -22.57 15.62
N ASP A 84 -2.00 -22.87 14.67
CA ASP A 84 -0.54 -23.01 14.86
C ASP A 84 0.15 -21.65 14.75
N ILE A 85 -0.37 -20.73 13.93
CA ILE A 85 0.13 -19.36 13.71
C ILE A 85 -1.04 -18.38 13.67
N ALA A 86 -0.84 -17.20 14.26
CA ALA A 86 -1.66 -16.01 14.01
C ALA A 86 -0.95 -15.10 13.00
N TRP A 87 -1.57 -14.89 11.84
CA TRP A 87 -1.06 -14.07 10.76
C TRP A 87 -1.81 -12.75 10.65
N ILE A 88 -1.18 -11.65 11.08
CA ILE A 88 -1.73 -10.29 11.00
C ILE A 88 -1.43 -9.73 9.62
N THR A 89 -2.48 -9.43 8.86
CA THR A 89 -2.35 -9.17 7.41
C THR A 89 -2.11 -7.71 7.04
N ASP A 90 -2.24 -6.74 7.97
CA ASP A 90 -1.98 -5.32 7.70
C ASP A 90 -1.74 -4.55 9.02
N VAL A 91 -2.65 -3.66 9.41
CA VAL A 91 -2.46 -2.65 10.48
C VAL A 91 -2.92 -3.11 11.87
N GLU A 92 -3.50 -4.28 12.00
CA GLU A 92 -4.07 -4.83 13.24
C GLU A 92 -3.00 -5.30 14.25
N TYR A 93 -1.81 -4.73 14.21
CA TYR A 93 -0.66 -5.16 15.00
C TYR A 93 -0.92 -5.23 16.50
N LEU A 94 -1.83 -4.39 17.04
CA LEU A 94 -2.22 -4.42 18.44
C LEU A 94 -2.94 -5.73 18.84
N SER A 95 -3.56 -6.41 17.88
CA SER A 95 -4.17 -7.73 18.11
C SER A 95 -3.14 -8.79 18.49
N ALA A 96 -1.86 -8.61 18.17
CA ALA A 96 -0.75 -9.48 18.60
C ALA A 96 -0.69 -9.62 20.12
N LEU A 97 -0.87 -8.51 20.85
CA LEU A 97 -0.85 -8.50 22.31
C LEU A 97 -1.98 -9.36 22.88
N LEU A 98 -3.17 -9.27 22.28
CA LEU A 98 -4.33 -10.04 22.73
C LEU A 98 -4.20 -11.53 22.41
N VAL A 99 -3.64 -11.87 21.24
CA VAL A 99 -3.35 -13.27 20.87
C VAL A 99 -2.40 -13.90 21.89
N LYS A 100 -1.28 -13.23 22.20
CA LYS A 100 -0.29 -13.71 23.16
C LYS A 100 -0.82 -13.88 24.58
N GLN A 101 -1.82 -13.09 24.99
CA GLN A 101 -2.48 -13.25 26.29
C GLN A 101 -3.36 -14.50 26.36
N ILE A 102 -3.91 -14.97 25.24
CA ILE A 102 -4.78 -16.16 25.20
C ILE A 102 -3.93 -17.42 25.08
N ARG A 103 -2.98 -17.43 24.15
CA ARG A 103 -2.08 -18.55 23.91
C ARG A 103 -0.77 -18.03 23.31
N ASN A 104 0.35 -18.54 23.78
CA ASN A 104 1.65 -18.19 23.24
C ASN A 104 1.94 -18.97 21.94
N ILE A 105 1.20 -18.64 20.87
CA ILE A 105 1.47 -19.13 19.51
C ILE A 105 2.30 -18.10 18.76
N PRO A 106 3.07 -18.50 17.73
CA PRO A 106 3.76 -17.57 16.85
C PRO A 106 2.80 -16.54 16.21
N VAL A 107 3.18 -15.27 16.30
CA VAL A 107 2.48 -14.16 15.67
C VAL A 107 3.33 -13.57 14.58
N ILE A 108 2.80 -13.55 13.36
CA ILE A 108 3.48 -13.01 12.18
C ILE A 108 2.78 -11.74 11.74
N ALA A 109 3.55 -10.65 11.65
CA ALA A 109 3.09 -9.39 11.10
C ALA A 109 3.46 -9.29 9.61
N HIS A 110 2.47 -9.15 8.74
CA HIS A 110 2.65 -8.90 7.32
C HIS A 110 2.42 -7.42 7.03
N ALA A 111 3.50 -6.65 7.03
CA ALA A 111 3.43 -5.20 6.91
C ALA A 111 3.15 -4.75 5.47
N ARG A 112 2.07 -3.99 5.31
CA ARG A 112 1.66 -3.33 4.06
C ARG A 112 1.51 -1.82 4.22
N SER A 113 1.88 -1.32 5.40
CA SER A 113 1.83 0.09 5.76
C SER A 113 2.96 0.40 6.74
N TYR A 114 3.11 1.66 7.10
CA TYR A 114 4.05 2.12 8.12
C TYR A 114 3.42 2.25 9.52
N ALA A 115 2.25 1.67 9.74
CA ALA A 115 1.50 1.81 10.98
C ALA A 115 2.30 1.41 12.22
N LEU A 116 3.12 0.34 12.13
CA LEU A 116 3.94 -0.10 13.26
C LEU A 116 5.01 0.92 13.67
N ILE A 117 5.50 1.74 12.76
CA ILE A 117 6.63 2.65 13.01
C ILE A 117 6.28 4.14 12.95
N CYS A 118 5.12 4.49 12.42
CA CYS A 118 4.67 5.87 12.26
C CYS A 118 3.24 6.04 12.77
N PRO A 119 2.99 6.92 13.75
CA PRO A 119 1.64 7.14 14.27
C PRO A 119 0.68 7.78 13.25
N TRP A 120 1.21 8.27 12.13
CA TRP A 120 0.45 8.85 11.01
C TRP A 120 0.41 7.92 9.79
N TRP A 121 0.94 6.71 9.91
CA TRP A 121 0.99 5.64 8.90
C TRP A 121 1.78 5.98 7.63
N GLY A 122 2.26 7.22 7.50
CA GLY A 122 2.83 7.71 6.25
C GLY A 122 4.33 7.50 6.12
N ALA A 123 5.08 7.40 7.22
CA ALA A 123 6.56 7.46 7.20
C ALA A 123 7.11 8.60 6.31
N LEU A 124 6.37 9.71 6.26
CA LEU A 124 6.67 10.89 5.46
C LEU A 124 6.84 12.08 6.41
N TYR A 125 8.05 12.62 6.50
CA TYR A 125 8.36 13.70 7.43
C TYR A 125 7.82 15.03 6.92
N GLY A 126 6.88 15.60 7.69
CA GLY A 126 6.26 16.89 7.35
C GLY A 126 5.54 16.92 6.01
N PHE A 127 5.17 15.76 5.46
CA PHE A 127 4.54 15.63 4.15
C PHE A 127 5.43 16.04 2.97
N ARG A 128 6.77 16.00 3.14
CA ARG A 128 7.73 16.48 2.14
C ARG A 128 8.73 15.43 1.69
N GLU A 129 9.24 14.65 2.63
CA GLU A 129 10.33 13.71 2.38
C GLU A 129 10.14 12.39 3.13
N PRO A 130 10.69 11.28 2.66
CA PRO A 130 10.67 10.01 3.39
C PRO A 130 11.29 10.16 4.78
N CYS A 131 10.63 9.61 5.79
CA CYS A 131 11.09 9.65 7.17
C CYS A 131 12.19 8.61 7.41
N LEU A 132 13.44 8.99 7.19
CA LEU A 132 14.61 8.10 7.32
C LEU A 132 15.27 8.12 8.70
N GLN A 133 14.81 8.93 9.65
CA GLN A 133 15.37 9.06 10.99
C GLN A 133 14.40 8.57 12.05
N LYS A 134 14.91 8.01 13.13
CA LYS A 134 14.08 7.59 14.27
C LYS A 134 13.18 8.72 14.76
N CYS A 135 11.92 8.39 15.03
CA CYS A 135 10.98 9.34 15.59
C CYS A 135 11.35 9.66 17.05
N SER A 136 11.22 10.92 17.43
CA SER A 136 11.37 11.44 18.79
C SER A 136 10.20 12.37 19.11
N ALA A 137 10.01 12.70 20.39
CA ALA A 137 8.95 13.59 20.82
C ALA A 137 8.99 14.94 20.06
N TRP A 138 10.17 15.50 19.89
CA TRP A 138 10.38 16.74 19.16
C TRP A 138 10.14 16.59 17.65
N ARG A 139 10.63 15.48 17.07
CA ARG A 139 10.49 15.19 15.65
C ARG A 139 9.02 14.95 15.25
N ILE A 140 8.24 14.25 16.09
CA ILE A 140 6.82 14.04 15.83
C ILE A 140 6.03 15.35 15.84
N THR A 141 6.35 16.25 16.77
CA THR A 141 5.71 17.58 16.83
C THR A 141 5.98 18.38 15.56
N ARG A 142 7.24 18.47 15.14
CA ARG A 142 7.61 19.15 13.89
C ARG A 142 7.02 18.50 12.64
N CYS A 143 6.92 17.18 12.64
CA CYS A 143 6.30 16.43 11.55
C CYS A 143 4.83 16.80 11.38
N LYS A 144 4.05 16.83 12.48
CA LYS A 144 2.65 17.30 12.49
C LYS A 144 2.52 18.73 11.99
N GLN A 145 3.35 19.62 12.49
CA GLN A 145 3.36 21.04 12.08
C GLN A 145 3.63 21.17 10.58
N GLY A 146 4.58 20.38 10.04
CA GLY A 146 4.87 20.33 8.62
C GLY A 146 3.70 19.83 7.79
N ILE A 147 3.02 18.77 8.25
CA ILE A 147 1.81 18.24 7.59
C ILE A 147 0.73 19.31 7.53
N ASN A 148 0.41 19.98 8.65
CA ASN A 148 -0.60 21.02 8.70
C ASN A 148 -0.26 22.20 7.79
N HIS A 149 1.03 22.57 7.70
CA HIS A 149 1.49 23.63 6.81
C HIS A 149 1.32 23.28 5.32
N GLU A 150 1.67 22.07 4.91
CA GLU A 150 1.49 21.62 3.52
C GLU A 150 0.01 21.50 3.15
N LEU A 151 -0.83 21.00 4.07
CA LEU A 151 -2.28 20.93 3.86
C LEU A 151 -2.90 22.34 3.71
N ALA A 152 -2.39 23.34 4.43
CA ALA A 152 -2.82 24.73 4.25
C ALA A 152 -2.41 25.28 2.88
N LYS A 153 -1.18 25.04 2.43
CA LYS A 153 -0.69 25.51 1.11
C LYS A 153 -1.53 25.00 -0.06
N ILE A 154 -2.01 23.76 0.01
CA ILE A 154 -2.86 23.18 -1.04
C ILE A 154 -4.35 23.47 -0.83
N GLY A 155 -4.69 24.27 0.20
CA GLY A 155 -6.06 24.71 0.47
C GLY A 155 -6.97 23.65 1.09
N LEU A 156 -6.41 22.55 1.62
CA LEU A 156 -7.16 21.54 2.36
C LEU A 156 -7.36 21.88 3.84
N LEU A 157 -6.59 22.82 4.37
CA LEU A 157 -6.70 23.32 5.74
C LEU A 157 -6.70 24.83 5.71
N GLY A 158 -7.70 25.48 6.33
CA GLY A 158 -7.73 26.95 6.46
C GLY A 158 -6.64 27.45 7.40
N ASP A 159 -6.05 28.61 7.09
CA ASP A 159 -4.92 29.21 7.82
C ASP A 159 -5.14 29.34 9.33
N ALA A 160 -6.34 29.74 9.76
CA ALA A 160 -6.69 29.86 11.18
C ALA A 160 -6.66 28.50 11.89
N ARG A 161 -7.19 27.44 11.24
CA ARG A 161 -7.16 26.06 11.77
C ARG A 161 -5.73 25.52 11.77
N ALA A 162 -4.94 25.80 10.74
CA ALA A 162 -3.54 25.40 10.68
C ALA A 162 -2.73 25.97 11.85
N ARG A 163 -2.92 27.26 12.21
CA ARG A 163 -2.30 27.89 13.37
C ARG A 163 -2.75 27.29 14.70
N LEU A 164 -4.04 27.02 14.85
CA LEU A 164 -4.58 26.38 16.06
C LEU A 164 -3.99 24.97 16.25
N TYR A 165 -3.98 24.15 15.20
CA TYR A 165 -3.40 22.82 15.27
C TYR A 165 -1.90 22.84 15.52
N TRP A 166 -1.19 23.85 15.01
CA TRP A 166 0.24 24.03 15.29
C TRP A 166 0.51 24.17 16.79
N LEU A 167 -0.28 24.97 17.51
CA LEU A 167 -0.18 25.17 18.96
C LEU A 167 -0.56 23.89 19.73
N LEU A 168 -1.65 23.23 19.33
CA LEU A 168 -2.12 21.99 19.97
C LEU A 168 -1.11 20.84 19.78
N ASP A 169 -0.48 20.74 18.63
CA ASP A 169 0.52 19.74 18.35
C ASP A 169 1.79 19.94 19.16
N PHE A 170 2.18 21.18 19.43
CA PHE A 170 3.29 21.49 20.32
C PHE A 170 3.04 20.98 21.75
N ALA A 171 1.83 21.17 22.26
CA ALA A 171 1.46 20.76 23.61
C ALA A 171 1.27 19.23 23.75
N LYS A 172 0.64 18.59 22.76
CA LYS A 172 0.23 17.15 22.82
C LYS A 172 1.25 16.20 22.18
N GLY A 173 2.04 16.67 21.23
CA GLY A 173 2.97 15.82 20.46
C GLY A 173 3.92 14.95 21.31
N PRO A 174 4.54 15.48 22.37
CA PRO A 174 5.40 14.66 23.23
C PRO A 174 4.64 13.55 23.97
N LEU A 175 3.45 13.84 24.50
CA LEU A 175 2.62 12.83 25.20
C LEU A 175 2.16 11.73 24.24
N ASP A 176 1.70 12.11 23.06
CA ASP A 176 1.29 11.19 22.00
C ASP A 176 2.46 10.29 21.58
N PHE A 177 3.68 10.86 21.49
CA PHE A 177 4.88 10.10 21.19
C PHE A 177 5.20 9.06 22.25
N PHE A 178 5.18 9.40 23.54
CA PHE A 178 5.52 8.45 24.61
C PHE A 178 4.51 7.31 24.69
N ARG A 179 3.20 7.61 24.59
CA ARG A 179 2.15 6.59 24.57
C ARG A 179 2.31 5.63 23.38
N TRP A 180 2.46 6.20 22.19
CA TRP A 180 2.64 5.42 20.96
C TRP A 180 3.93 4.60 20.98
N SER A 181 5.05 5.19 21.41
CA SER A 181 6.35 4.51 21.45
C SER A 181 6.35 3.30 22.40
N ARG A 182 5.71 3.44 23.57
CA ARG A 182 5.55 2.32 24.51
C ARG A 182 4.70 1.20 23.89
N LEU A 183 3.55 1.54 23.33
CA LEU A 183 2.65 0.58 22.71
C LEU A 183 3.30 -0.15 21.53
N ARG A 184 3.96 0.59 20.65
CA ARG A 184 4.73 0.07 19.51
C ARG A 184 5.79 -0.96 19.94
N ASN A 185 6.56 -0.66 20.98
CA ASN A 185 7.60 -1.56 21.46
C ASN A 185 7.00 -2.86 22.00
N SER A 186 5.94 -2.78 22.79
CA SER A 186 5.23 -3.98 23.28
C SER A 186 4.68 -4.84 22.14
N VAL A 187 4.14 -4.21 21.08
CA VAL A 187 3.68 -4.94 19.89
C VAL A 187 4.85 -5.61 19.17
N ALA A 188 5.96 -4.90 18.98
CA ALA A 188 7.14 -5.47 18.32
C ALA A 188 7.73 -6.65 19.08
N GLU A 189 7.68 -6.64 20.42
CA GLU A 189 8.08 -7.77 21.27
C GLU A 189 7.15 -8.99 21.08
N SER A 190 5.86 -8.75 20.84
CA SER A 190 4.85 -9.80 20.67
C SER A 190 4.83 -10.42 19.26
N ILE A 191 5.55 -9.87 18.29
CA ILE A 191 5.70 -10.40 16.94
C ILE A 191 6.90 -11.33 16.89
N ASP A 192 6.71 -12.56 16.40
CA ASP A 192 7.79 -13.57 16.26
C ASP A 192 8.40 -13.54 14.85
N GLY A 193 7.61 -13.21 13.84
CA GLY A 193 8.05 -13.11 12.45
C GLY A 193 7.51 -11.85 11.76
N PHE A 194 8.29 -11.28 10.85
CA PHE A 194 7.92 -10.08 10.11
C PHE A 194 8.02 -10.30 8.60
N ILE A 195 6.95 -9.99 7.89
CA ILE A 195 6.90 -10.01 6.43
C ILE A 195 6.74 -8.59 5.93
N ALA A 196 7.57 -8.18 4.98
CA ALA A 196 7.46 -6.89 4.30
C ALA A 196 7.09 -7.10 2.83
N VAL A 197 6.19 -6.27 2.30
CA VAL A 197 5.78 -6.33 0.88
C VAL A 197 6.78 -5.68 -0.08
N SER A 198 7.90 -5.13 0.43
CA SER A 198 9.03 -4.65 -0.35
C SER A 198 10.29 -4.57 0.51
N LYS A 199 11.45 -4.55 -0.14
CA LYS A 199 12.74 -4.31 0.52
C LYS A 199 12.78 -2.91 1.15
N ALA A 200 12.29 -1.91 0.44
CA ALA A 200 12.22 -0.54 0.95
C ALA A 200 11.37 -0.44 2.23
N LEU A 201 10.23 -1.13 2.29
CA LEU A 201 9.39 -1.17 3.49
C LEU A 201 10.14 -1.78 4.68
N TRP A 202 10.84 -2.92 4.47
CA TRP A 202 11.65 -3.55 5.50
C TRP A 202 12.74 -2.63 6.02
N GLU A 203 13.52 -2.03 5.13
CA GLU A 203 14.62 -1.13 5.49
C GLU A 203 14.16 0.07 6.33
N ILE A 204 13.01 0.66 5.96
CA ILE A 204 12.42 1.76 6.73
C ILE A 204 11.96 1.26 8.12
N HIS A 205 11.33 0.09 8.21
CA HIS A 205 10.91 -0.48 9.50
C HIS A 205 12.09 -0.72 10.44
N VAL A 206 13.15 -1.37 9.97
CA VAL A 206 14.34 -1.66 10.80
C VAL A 206 15.04 -0.38 11.26
N ARG A 207 15.13 0.64 10.41
CA ARG A 207 15.71 1.95 10.83
C ARG A 207 14.96 2.60 11.98
N HIS A 208 13.63 2.46 11.99
CA HIS A 208 12.79 3.05 13.04
C HIS A 208 12.65 2.18 14.28
N LEU A 209 12.73 0.86 14.12
CA LEU A 209 12.48 -0.13 15.17
C LEU A 209 13.52 -1.25 15.10
N LEU A 210 14.69 -1.00 15.73
CA LEU A 210 15.83 -1.93 15.69
C LEU A 210 15.53 -3.31 16.28
N SER A 211 14.54 -3.44 17.17
CA SER A 211 14.12 -4.75 17.71
C SER A 211 13.61 -5.72 16.63
N LEU A 212 13.22 -5.21 15.45
CA LEU A 212 12.84 -6.05 14.32
C LEU A 212 14.06 -6.72 13.66
N SER A 213 15.27 -6.15 13.75
CA SER A 213 16.47 -6.73 13.10
C SER A 213 16.87 -8.10 13.65
N GLY A 214 16.45 -8.41 14.88
CA GLY A 214 16.66 -9.73 15.49
C GLY A 214 15.51 -10.74 15.27
N LYS A 215 14.47 -10.37 14.54
CA LYS A 215 13.32 -11.23 14.24
C LYS A 215 13.53 -11.97 12.92
N LEU A 216 12.90 -13.14 12.79
CA LEU A 216 12.75 -13.78 11.48
C LEU A 216 12.02 -12.83 10.53
N PHE A 217 12.52 -12.66 9.31
CA PHE A 217 11.86 -11.80 8.33
C PHE A 217 11.90 -12.39 6.92
N SER A 218 10.94 -11.97 6.10
CA SER A 218 10.92 -12.27 4.68
C SER A 218 10.37 -11.10 3.88
N ILE A 219 10.81 -10.98 2.63
CA ILE A 219 10.23 -10.05 1.65
C ILE A 219 9.34 -10.87 0.73
N VAL A 220 8.04 -10.61 0.83
CA VAL A 220 7.00 -11.29 0.03
C VAL A 220 6.18 -10.22 -0.67
N TYR A 221 6.37 -10.10 -1.98
CA TYR A 221 5.65 -9.12 -2.79
C TYR A 221 4.17 -9.46 -2.92
N ASN A 222 3.30 -8.44 -3.04
CA ASN A 222 1.89 -8.68 -3.32
C ASN A 222 1.72 -9.41 -4.66
N PRO A 223 0.91 -10.48 -4.76
CA PRO A 223 0.80 -11.33 -5.95
C PRO A 223 0.28 -10.61 -7.19
N VAL A 224 -0.70 -9.70 -7.02
CA VAL A 224 -1.35 -8.90 -8.09
C VAL A 224 -1.86 -9.80 -9.24
N THR A 225 -2.88 -10.58 -8.95
CA THR A 225 -3.54 -11.49 -9.91
C THR A 225 -4.86 -10.95 -10.45
N GLU A 226 -5.46 -9.99 -9.77
CA GLU A 226 -6.80 -9.47 -10.05
C GLU A 226 -7.01 -8.95 -11.49
N PRO A 227 -6.04 -8.23 -12.13
CA PRO A 227 -6.23 -7.71 -13.48
C PRO A 227 -6.70 -8.74 -14.50
N LEU A 228 -6.26 -9.99 -14.35
CA LEU A 228 -6.62 -11.09 -15.27
C LEU A 228 -8.08 -11.54 -15.17
N LYS A 229 -8.79 -11.16 -14.10
CA LYS A 229 -10.21 -11.45 -13.91
C LYS A 229 -11.08 -10.55 -14.80
N TYR A 230 -10.62 -9.34 -15.11
CA TYR A 230 -11.38 -8.29 -15.79
C TYR A 230 -10.92 -8.00 -17.22
N ALA A 231 -9.66 -8.20 -17.53
CA ALA A 231 -9.12 -7.95 -18.85
C ALA A 231 -8.16 -9.07 -19.27
N LYS A 232 -8.37 -9.59 -20.48
CA LYS A 232 -7.39 -10.47 -21.13
C LYS A 232 -6.58 -9.60 -22.11
N PRO A 233 -5.28 -9.44 -21.89
CA PRO A 233 -4.44 -8.63 -22.78
C PRO A 233 -4.47 -9.20 -24.21
N ASP A 234 -4.76 -8.38 -25.20
CA ASP A 234 -4.46 -8.66 -26.60
C ASP A 234 -3.34 -7.71 -27.05
N PRO A 235 -2.13 -8.19 -27.24
CA PRO A 235 -0.99 -7.34 -27.63
C PRO A 235 -1.20 -6.53 -28.91
N ARG A 236 -2.14 -6.97 -29.78
CA ARG A 236 -2.45 -6.30 -31.05
C ARG A 236 -3.44 -5.15 -30.90
N GLU A 237 -4.16 -5.04 -29.76
CA GLU A 237 -5.11 -3.95 -29.56
C GLU A 237 -4.34 -2.63 -29.33
N PRO A 238 -4.60 -1.58 -30.13
CA PRO A 238 -3.88 -0.33 -29.99
C PRO A 238 -4.24 0.40 -28.70
N HIS A 239 -3.28 1.14 -28.14
CA HIS A 239 -3.54 2.05 -27.05
C HIS A 239 -4.41 3.23 -27.49
N SER A 240 -5.21 3.77 -26.60
CA SER A 240 -5.92 5.03 -26.78
C SER A 240 -5.02 6.22 -26.43
N ASP A 241 -5.36 7.42 -26.93
CA ASP A 241 -4.55 8.62 -26.75
C ASP A 241 -4.72 9.26 -25.35
N TYR A 242 -4.36 8.51 -24.31
CA TYR A 242 -4.28 9.04 -22.94
C TYR A 242 -3.24 8.33 -22.08
N ILE A 243 -2.76 9.05 -21.06
CA ILE A 243 -2.08 8.48 -19.91
C ILE A 243 -3.01 8.47 -18.70
N LEU A 244 -2.80 7.52 -17.79
CA LEU A 244 -3.70 7.29 -16.67
C LEU A 244 -3.01 7.53 -15.32
N TYR A 245 -3.65 8.33 -14.48
CA TYR A 245 -3.39 8.44 -13.04
C TYR A 245 -4.57 7.85 -12.28
N ALA A 246 -4.34 6.92 -11.35
CA ALA A 246 -5.41 6.22 -10.66
C ALA A 246 -5.22 6.09 -9.13
N SER A 247 -4.45 7.00 -8.53
CA SER A 247 -4.14 6.96 -7.09
C SER A 247 -5.02 7.88 -6.24
N GLY A 248 -6.08 8.45 -6.81
CA GLY A 248 -7.03 9.32 -6.10
C GLY A 248 -6.47 10.72 -5.78
N SER A 249 -7.16 11.45 -4.90
CA SER A 249 -6.84 12.86 -4.62
C SER A 249 -5.96 13.10 -3.40
N ASN A 250 -5.40 12.04 -2.79
CA ASN A 250 -4.48 12.25 -1.66
C ASN A 250 -3.21 12.96 -2.10
N PRO A 251 -2.79 14.05 -1.41
CA PRO A 251 -1.63 14.84 -1.83
C PRO A 251 -0.31 14.06 -1.83
N ASP A 252 -0.15 13.08 -0.95
CA ASP A 252 1.02 12.19 -0.85
C ASP A 252 1.20 11.29 -2.07
N LYS A 253 0.13 11.05 -2.84
CA LYS A 253 0.17 10.35 -4.12
C LYS A 253 0.65 11.21 -5.29
N GLY A 254 0.95 12.49 -5.04
CA GLY A 254 1.57 13.40 -6.00
C GLY A 254 0.73 13.87 -7.19
N PRO A 255 -0.63 13.93 -7.15
CA PRO A 255 -1.41 14.39 -8.29
C PRO A 255 -1.04 15.81 -8.73
N HIS A 256 -0.66 16.66 -7.78
CA HIS A 256 -0.21 18.04 -8.04
C HIS A 256 1.13 18.11 -8.78
N LEU A 257 2.01 17.13 -8.60
CA LEU A 257 3.27 17.03 -9.37
C LEU A 257 2.96 16.68 -10.82
N LEU A 258 2.05 15.72 -11.03
CA LEU A 258 1.63 15.34 -12.37
C LEU A 258 0.95 16.50 -13.12
N LEU A 259 0.10 17.28 -12.43
CA LEU A 259 -0.51 18.47 -13.05
C LEU A 259 0.54 19.51 -13.48
N LYS A 260 1.61 19.68 -12.71
CA LYS A 260 2.73 20.56 -13.10
C LYS A 260 3.50 20.00 -14.29
N ALA A 261 3.87 18.72 -14.24
CA ALA A 261 4.57 18.04 -15.34
C ALA A 261 3.73 18.00 -16.63
N TRP A 262 2.41 17.96 -16.51
CA TRP A 262 1.48 17.94 -17.64
C TRP A 262 1.63 19.13 -18.59
N GLN A 263 2.06 20.28 -18.09
CA GLN A 263 2.28 21.47 -18.93
C GLN A 263 3.35 21.21 -19.99
N GLU A 264 4.44 20.54 -19.63
CA GLU A 264 5.53 20.18 -20.54
C GLU A 264 5.09 19.05 -21.49
N VAL A 265 4.51 17.98 -20.93
CA VAL A 265 4.01 16.84 -21.73
C VAL A 265 3.00 17.31 -22.78
N PHE A 266 2.08 18.21 -22.44
CA PHE A 266 1.07 18.73 -23.36
C PHE A 266 1.67 19.63 -24.46
N ARG A 267 2.85 20.20 -24.28
CA ARG A 267 3.54 20.95 -25.35
C ARG A 267 4.00 20.04 -26.49
N GLU A 268 4.44 18.83 -26.16
CA GLU A 268 4.90 17.84 -27.15
C GLU A 268 3.76 17.01 -27.73
N PHE A 269 2.78 16.65 -26.91
CA PHE A 269 1.67 15.75 -27.27
C PHE A 269 0.32 16.47 -27.14
N ARG A 270 -0.03 17.32 -28.11
CA ARG A 270 -1.22 18.20 -28.06
C ARG A 270 -2.57 17.49 -28.03
N ASP A 271 -2.66 16.29 -28.62
CA ASP A 271 -3.89 15.51 -28.68
C ASP A 271 -4.03 14.52 -27.51
N LEU A 272 -2.95 14.30 -26.76
CA LEU A 272 -2.92 13.42 -25.61
C LEU A 272 -3.87 13.93 -24.51
N LYS A 273 -4.52 13.00 -23.81
CA LYS A 273 -5.36 13.28 -22.65
C LYS A 273 -4.71 12.75 -21.36
N LEU A 274 -4.96 13.43 -20.26
CA LEU A 274 -4.64 12.95 -18.91
C LEU A 274 -5.94 12.53 -18.21
N TYR A 275 -6.07 11.24 -17.94
CA TYR A 275 -7.18 10.67 -17.19
C TYR A 275 -6.82 10.54 -15.71
N MET A 276 -7.66 11.08 -14.81
CA MET A 276 -7.39 11.13 -13.38
C MET A 276 -8.55 10.49 -12.60
N VAL A 277 -8.37 9.25 -12.16
CA VAL A 277 -9.37 8.48 -11.41
C VAL A 277 -9.33 8.81 -9.92
N GLY A 278 -10.51 8.99 -9.31
CA GLY A 278 -10.66 9.38 -7.90
C GLY A 278 -10.37 10.87 -7.63
N CYS A 279 -10.34 11.70 -8.69
CA CYS A 279 -10.01 13.13 -8.59
C CYS A 279 -11.16 14.08 -8.97
N ARG A 280 -12.32 13.56 -9.41
CA ARG A 280 -13.48 14.38 -9.76
C ARG A 280 -14.01 15.10 -8.52
N ASP A 281 -14.45 16.35 -8.71
CA ASP A 281 -14.97 17.24 -7.66
C ASP A 281 -14.01 17.50 -6.49
N SER A 282 -12.73 17.12 -6.65
CA SER A 282 -11.68 17.26 -5.64
C SER A 282 -10.90 18.57 -5.76
N TRP A 283 -10.01 18.80 -4.81
CA TRP A 283 -9.06 19.91 -4.87
C TRP A 283 -8.11 19.80 -6.07
N VAL A 284 -7.85 18.59 -6.57
CA VAL A 284 -6.99 18.32 -7.73
C VAL A 284 -7.62 18.88 -8.99
N GLU A 285 -8.90 18.64 -9.21
CA GLU A 285 -9.64 19.20 -10.35
C GLU A 285 -9.72 20.73 -10.27
N ARG A 286 -9.97 21.27 -9.06
CA ARG A 286 -9.95 22.73 -8.87
C ARG A 286 -8.58 23.34 -9.14
N LEU A 287 -7.49 22.66 -8.75
CA LEU A 287 -6.13 23.09 -9.05
C LEU A 287 -5.86 23.08 -10.56
N ALA A 288 -6.23 22.03 -11.27
CA ALA A 288 -6.07 21.94 -12.72
C ALA A 288 -6.79 23.08 -13.46
N LYS A 289 -8.04 23.41 -13.04
CA LYS A 289 -8.81 24.53 -13.57
C LYS A 289 -8.11 25.89 -13.32
N ARG A 290 -7.58 26.09 -12.11
CA ARG A 290 -6.82 27.33 -11.78
C ARG A 290 -5.53 27.45 -12.60
N MET A 291 -4.87 26.35 -12.92
CA MET A 291 -3.68 26.33 -13.75
C MET A 291 -3.99 26.46 -15.26
N GLY A 292 -5.26 26.47 -15.66
CA GLY A 292 -5.67 26.57 -17.07
C GLY A 292 -5.27 25.36 -17.90
N LEU A 293 -5.13 24.19 -17.29
CA LEU A 293 -4.70 22.95 -17.99
C LEU A 293 -5.80 22.44 -18.92
N ARG A 294 -5.38 21.86 -20.03
CA ARG A 294 -6.26 21.33 -21.09
C ARG A 294 -6.12 19.81 -21.21
N ASN A 295 -7.08 19.18 -21.84
CA ASN A 295 -7.12 17.74 -22.15
C ASN A 295 -7.07 16.85 -20.89
N LEU A 296 -7.68 17.28 -19.78
CA LEU A 296 -7.84 16.48 -18.57
C LEU A 296 -9.27 15.93 -18.46
N VAL A 297 -9.38 14.68 -18.05
CA VAL A 297 -10.65 14.02 -17.75
C VAL A 297 -10.59 13.47 -16.33
N PHE A 298 -11.55 13.88 -15.51
CA PHE A 298 -11.62 13.48 -14.10
C PHE A 298 -12.74 12.48 -13.89
N PHE A 299 -12.43 11.39 -13.21
CA PHE A 299 -13.37 10.34 -12.84
C PHE A 299 -13.55 10.28 -11.32
N ASN A 300 -14.72 9.82 -10.88
CA ASN A 300 -14.92 9.31 -9.53
C ASN A 300 -14.18 7.99 -9.35
N ARG A 301 -14.32 7.36 -8.18
CA ARG A 301 -13.87 5.97 -8.00
C ARG A 301 -14.64 5.09 -8.98
N LEU A 302 -13.92 4.22 -9.67
CA LEU A 302 -14.45 3.28 -10.64
C LEU A 302 -14.63 1.89 -10.03
N SER A 303 -15.50 1.08 -10.62
CA SER A 303 -15.52 -0.37 -10.40
C SER A 303 -14.23 -1.01 -10.94
N SER A 304 -13.90 -2.22 -10.47
CA SER A 304 -12.70 -2.93 -10.94
C SER A 304 -12.74 -3.15 -12.46
N ASP A 305 -13.88 -3.51 -13.02
CA ASP A 305 -14.05 -3.72 -14.47
C ASP A 305 -13.77 -2.44 -15.28
N GLU A 306 -14.37 -1.31 -14.89
CA GLU A 306 -14.12 -0.01 -15.54
C GLU A 306 -12.66 0.42 -15.40
N TYR A 307 -12.07 0.24 -14.21
CA TYR A 307 -10.69 0.60 -13.93
C TYR A 307 -9.72 -0.18 -14.82
N TYR A 308 -9.83 -1.53 -14.85
CA TYR A 308 -8.89 -2.34 -15.62
C TYR A 308 -9.04 -2.17 -17.14
N LYS A 309 -10.25 -1.85 -17.64
CA LYS A 309 -10.47 -1.44 -19.03
C LYS A 309 -9.75 -0.13 -19.37
N LEU A 310 -9.77 0.85 -18.45
CA LEU A 310 -9.01 2.09 -18.63
C LEU A 310 -7.50 1.84 -18.56
N VAL A 311 -7.03 1.03 -17.61
CA VAL A 311 -5.60 0.67 -17.53
C VAL A 311 -5.14 0.02 -18.83
N TYR A 312 -5.88 -0.98 -19.32
CA TYR A 312 -5.51 -1.75 -20.51
C TYR A 312 -5.34 -0.89 -21.77
N ARG A 313 -6.15 0.16 -21.93
CA ARG A 313 -6.13 1.06 -23.09
C ARG A 313 -5.20 2.26 -22.93
N ALA A 314 -4.65 2.50 -21.77
CA ALA A 314 -3.75 3.63 -21.53
C ALA A 314 -2.41 3.44 -22.30
N ARG A 315 -1.83 4.53 -22.79
CA ARG A 315 -0.47 4.52 -23.33
C ARG A 315 0.57 4.30 -22.23
N ALA A 316 0.32 4.83 -21.05
CA ALA A 316 1.11 4.59 -19.85
C ALA A 316 0.28 4.88 -18.60
N VAL A 317 0.68 4.27 -17.49
CA VAL A 317 0.18 4.61 -16.15
C VAL A 317 1.24 5.42 -15.41
N VAL A 318 0.81 6.48 -14.69
CA VAL A 318 1.74 7.36 -13.97
C VAL A 318 1.41 7.31 -12.48
N MET A 319 2.43 7.01 -11.66
CA MET A 319 2.32 6.98 -10.19
C MET A 319 3.37 7.91 -9.54
N PRO A 320 3.06 9.22 -9.40
CA PRO A 320 4.01 10.25 -8.99
C PRO A 320 4.05 10.43 -7.47
N SER A 321 3.91 9.34 -6.70
CA SER A 321 3.85 9.39 -5.25
C SER A 321 5.10 10.01 -4.64
N ILE A 322 4.91 10.92 -3.68
CA ILE A 322 5.97 11.39 -2.78
C ILE A 322 6.03 10.54 -1.51
N TRP A 323 4.95 9.85 -1.21
CA TRP A 323 4.87 8.88 -0.14
C TRP A 323 5.75 7.67 -0.47
N PRO A 324 6.58 7.21 0.47
CA PRO A 324 7.33 5.97 0.26
C PRO A 324 6.34 4.80 0.22
N GLU A 325 5.83 4.50 -0.98
CA GLU A 325 4.83 3.44 -1.14
C GLU A 325 5.33 2.13 -0.52
N PRO A 326 4.51 1.44 0.27
CA PRO A 326 4.89 0.13 0.80
C PRO A 326 5.24 -0.87 -0.30
N PHE A 327 4.47 -0.83 -1.42
CA PHE A 327 4.69 -1.67 -2.58
C PHE A 327 4.35 -0.93 -3.89
N GLY A 328 3.07 -0.57 -4.08
CA GLY A 328 2.56 0.02 -5.33
C GLY A 328 1.96 -1.04 -6.27
N ARG A 329 0.67 -1.36 -6.08
CA ARG A 329 -0.03 -2.34 -6.93
C ARG A 329 -0.22 -1.85 -8.36
N ILE A 330 -0.59 -0.57 -8.55
CA ILE A 330 -0.99 0.01 -9.83
C ILE A 330 0.04 -0.22 -10.95
N PRO A 331 1.36 -0.01 -10.77
CA PRO A 331 2.34 -0.31 -11.82
C PRO A 331 2.39 -1.79 -12.18
N VAL A 332 2.25 -2.69 -11.20
CA VAL A 332 2.22 -4.14 -11.47
C VAL A 332 0.95 -4.51 -12.22
N GLU A 333 -0.20 -3.96 -11.83
CA GLU A 333 -1.49 -4.13 -12.53
C GLU A 333 -1.39 -3.68 -13.99
N ALA A 334 -0.80 -2.51 -14.25
CA ALA A 334 -0.55 -2.02 -15.58
C ALA A 334 0.36 -2.96 -16.39
N ASN A 335 1.48 -3.38 -15.81
CA ASN A 335 2.42 -4.28 -16.48
C ASN A 335 1.82 -5.68 -16.73
N ARG A 336 0.91 -6.17 -15.87
CA ARG A 336 0.14 -7.42 -16.11
C ARG A 336 -0.75 -7.31 -17.37
N LEU A 337 -1.16 -6.10 -17.70
CA LEU A 337 -1.98 -5.79 -18.87
C LEU A 337 -1.15 -5.29 -20.07
N GLY A 338 0.19 -5.37 -20.00
CA GLY A 338 1.08 -4.95 -21.07
C GLY A 338 1.19 -3.44 -21.26
N VAL A 339 0.88 -2.66 -20.21
CA VAL A 339 0.95 -1.20 -20.22
C VAL A 339 2.16 -0.73 -19.41
N PRO A 340 3.03 0.12 -19.97
CA PRO A 340 4.19 0.62 -19.25
C PRO A 340 3.79 1.59 -18.14
N ALA A 341 4.65 1.70 -17.11
CA ALA A 341 4.40 2.57 -15.97
C ALA A 341 5.53 3.57 -15.73
N VAL A 342 5.20 4.82 -15.44
CA VAL A 342 6.13 5.83 -14.93
C VAL A 342 5.91 5.99 -13.44
N VAL A 343 6.91 5.63 -12.65
CA VAL A 343 6.82 5.58 -11.18
C VAL A 343 7.88 6.45 -10.52
N SER A 344 7.58 7.01 -9.36
CA SER A 344 8.58 7.70 -8.56
C SER A 344 9.56 6.72 -7.90
N SER A 345 10.73 7.22 -7.49
CA SER A 345 11.72 6.48 -6.70
C SER A 345 11.32 6.32 -5.22
N ALA A 346 10.05 6.57 -4.83
CA ALA A 346 9.58 6.55 -3.46
C ALA A 346 9.20 5.15 -2.98
N GLY A 347 9.85 4.68 -1.91
CA GLY A 347 9.53 3.41 -1.25
C GLY A 347 9.70 2.19 -2.15
N GLY A 348 8.70 1.30 -2.17
CA GLY A 348 8.71 0.05 -2.94
C GLY A 348 8.38 0.20 -4.43
N LEU A 349 8.04 1.39 -4.93
CA LEU A 349 7.68 1.60 -6.34
C LEU A 349 8.76 1.13 -7.33
N PRO A 350 10.07 1.42 -7.13
CA PRO A 350 11.12 0.92 -8.02
C PRO A 350 11.20 -0.61 -8.10
N GLU A 351 10.68 -1.30 -7.09
CA GLU A 351 10.67 -2.76 -7.04
C GLU A 351 9.55 -3.37 -7.90
N THR A 352 8.61 -2.56 -8.39
CA THR A 352 7.42 -3.03 -9.13
C THR A 352 7.61 -3.08 -10.64
N ILE A 353 8.60 -2.38 -11.19
CA ILE A 353 8.89 -2.32 -12.62
C ILE A 353 10.33 -2.72 -12.94
N VAL A 354 10.60 -2.95 -14.21
CA VAL A 354 11.96 -3.07 -14.78
C VAL A 354 12.24 -1.80 -15.56
N ASP A 355 13.12 -0.92 -15.03
CA ASP A 355 13.41 0.39 -15.61
C ASP A 355 13.92 0.26 -17.06
N GLY A 356 13.36 1.08 -17.95
CA GLY A 356 13.64 1.05 -19.40
C GLY A 356 12.95 -0.09 -20.17
N VAL A 357 12.34 -1.08 -19.50
CA VAL A 357 11.72 -2.26 -20.12
C VAL A 357 10.22 -2.31 -19.90
N THR A 358 9.75 -2.14 -18.66
CA THR A 358 8.33 -2.13 -18.35
C THR A 358 7.82 -0.75 -17.93
N GLY A 359 8.66 0.27 -18.09
CA GLY A 359 8.36 1.65 -17.74
C GLY A 359 9.61 2.39 -17.29
N TYR A 360 9.44 3.54 -16.63
CA TYR A 360 10.54 4.38 -16.17
C TYR A 360 10.39 4.80 -14.72
N ILE A 361 11.55 4.95 -14.05
CA ILE A 361 11.64 5.48 -12.69
C ILE A 361 12.09 6.94 -12.79
N PHE A 362 11.39 7.85 -12.09
CA PHE A 362 11.79 9.23 -11.93
C PHE A 362 12.08 9.56 -10.47
N LYS A 363 12.87 10.59 -10.20
CA LYS A 363 13.23 11.02 -8.87
C LYS A 363 12.02 11.61 -8.13
N ALA A 364 11.66 11.04 -6.98
CA ALA A 364 10.50 11.45 -6.21
C ALA A 364 10.49 12.96 -5.92
N GLY A 365 9.38 13.63 -6.23
CA GLY A 365 9.19 15.07 -6.05
C GLY A 365 9.76 15.95 -7.17
N ASP A 366 10.51 15.40 -8.10
CA ASP A 366 11.12 16.12 -9.22
C ASP A 366 10.14 16.19 -10.40
N VAL A 367 9.61 17.39 -10.67
CA VAL A 367 8.58 17.62 -11.70
C VAL A 367 9.16 17.52 -13.11
N ASP A 368 10.39 18.00 -13.29
CA ASP A 368 11.04 18.03 -14.60
C ASP A 368 11.43 16.61 -15.02
N ASP A 369 12.02 15.82 -14.11
CA ASP A 369 12.32 14.40 -14.36
C ASP A 369 11.02 13.58 -14.60
N LEU A 370 9.94 13.87 -13.87
CA LEU A 370 8.62 13.27 -14.14
C LEU A 370 8.16 13.57 -15.57
N ALA A 371 8.23 14.83 -16.01
CA ALA A 371 7.84 15.21 -17.36
C ALA A 371 8.71 14.51 -18.41
N GLU A 372 10.04 14.50 -18.23
CA GLU A 372 10.99 13.80 -19.11
C GLU A 372 10.63 12.30 -19.24
N LYS A 373 10.38 11.60 -18.12
CA LYS A 373 10.06 10.16 -18.17
C LYS A 373 8.70 9.89 -18.81
N VAL A 374 7.72 10.80 -18.63
CA VAL A 374 6.43 10.70 -19.33
C VAL A 374 6.59 10.90 -20.83
N VAL A 375 7.35 11.90 -21.27
CA VAL A 375 7.68 12.12 -22.69
C VAL A 375 8.41 10.90 -23.25
N LYS A 376 9.39 10.38 -22.52
CA LYS A 376 10.18 9.23 -22.94
C LYS A 376 9.34 7.96 -23.12
N VAL A 377 8.42 7.67 -22.17
CA VAL A 377 7.54 6.50 -22.29
C VAL A 377 6.57 6.62 -23.46
N LEU A 378 6.14 7.83 -23.80
CA LEU A 378 5.25 8.10 -24.94
C LEU A 378 5.94 8.02 -26.29
N GLY A 379 7.24 8.35 -26.34
CA GLY A 379 8.07 8.30 -27.55
C GLY A 379 8.66 6.92 -27.86
N GLN A 380 8.55 5.95 -26.93
CA GLN A 380 9.07 4.60 -27.09
C GLN A 380 7.97 3.62 -27.49
N ASP A 381 8.29 2.74 -28.44
CA ASP A 381 7.43 1.62 -28.78
C ASP A 381 7.69 0.45 -27.80
N PHE A 382 6.74 0.21 -26.90
CA PHE A 382 6.82 -0.85 -25.92
C PHE A 382 6.13 -2.12 -26.40
N ASN A 383 6.86 -3.25 -26.36
CA ASN A 383 6.26 -4.54 -26.64
C ASN A 383 5.43 -5.04 -25.44
N ARG A 384 4.12 -5.14 -25.62
CA ARG A 384 3.17 -5.57 -24.57
C ARG A 384 3.48 -6.96 -24.02
N GLU A 385 3.83 -7.92 -24.88
CA GLU A 385 4.14 -9.29 -24.46
C GLU A 385 5.38 -9.31 -23.57
N GLU A 386 6.41 -8.54 -23.92
CA GLU A 386 7.63 -8.43 -23.11
C GLU A 386 7.34 -7.78 -21.76
N ILE A 387 6.52 -6.73 -21.71
CA ILE A 387 6.09 -6.12 -20.43
C ILE A 387 5.41 -7.15 -19.54
N ILE A 388 4.43 -7.89 -20.08
CA ILE A 388 3.71 -8.94 -19.35
C ILE A 388 4.68 -9.98 -18.82
N LYS A 389 5.53 -10.51 -19.69
CA LYS A 389 6.54 -11.52 -19.34
C LYS A 389 7.46 -11.04 -18.21
N ARG A 390 8.04 -9.85 -18.34
CA ARG A 390 8.94 -9.28 -17.32
C ARG A 390 8.23 -9.01 -16.00
N SER A 391 6.97 -8.60 -16.05
CA SER A 391 6.16 -8.43 -14.85
C SER A 391 6.01 -9.75 -14.06
N TYR A 392 5.78 -10.88 -14.75
CA TYR A 392 5.69 -12.20 -14.12
C TYR A 392 7.04 -12.74 -13.65
N GLU A 393 8.11 -12.51 -14.40
CA GLU A 393 9.48 -12.87 -13.98
C GLU A 393 9.87 -12.13 -12.69
N ARG A 394 9.51 -10.85 -12.59
CA ARG A 394 9.83 -10.01 -11.42
C ARG A 394 8.99 -10.39 -10.20
N ILE A 395 7.68 -10.48 -10.35
CA ILE A 395 6.74 -10.78 -9.27
C ILE A 395 5.86 -11.96 -9.71
N ASN A 396 6.26 -13.18 -9.32
CA ASN A 396 5.51 -14.39 -9.66
C ASN A 396 4.57 -14.76 -8.49
N PRO A 397 3.23 -14.79 -8.70
CA PRO A 397 2.27 -15.07 -7.63
C PRO A 397 2.50 -16.40 -6.91
N GLN A 398 2.84 -17.45 -7.65
CA GLN A 398 3.10 -18.77 -7.07
C GLN A 398 4.36 -18.75 -6.21
N ARG A 399 5.44 -18.14 -6.71
CA ARG A 399 6.69 -17.97 -5.95
C ARG A 399 6.47 -17.18 -4.67
N GLU A 400 5.66 -16.12 -4.71
CA GLU A 400 5.40 -15.31 -3.52
C GLU A 400 4.54 -16.09 -2.49
N ALA A 401 3.57 -16.89 -2.93
CA ALA A 401 2.82 -17.79 -2.05
C ALA A 401 3.74 -18.88 -1.44
N GLU A 402 4.67 -19.43 -2.20
CA GLU A 402 5.66 -20.40 -1.69
C GLU A 402 6.61 -19.80 -0.65
N LYS A 403 7.07 -18.56 -0.88
CA LYS A 403 7.87 -17.84 0.11
C LYS A 403 7.11 -17.67 1.44
N LEU A 404 5.82 -17.36 1.35
CA LEU A 404 4.97 -17.18 2.53
C LEU A 404 4.81 -18.50 3.30
N ILE A 405 4.58 -19.62 2.62
CA ILE A 405 4.49 -20.94 3.25
C ILE A 405 5.81 -21.30 3.94
N LYS A 406 6.93 -21.21 3.21
CA LYS A 406 8.26 -21.49 3.78
C LYS A 406 8.58 -20.63 4.98
N PHE A 407 8.12 -19.38 4.97
CA PHE A 407 8.30 -18.48 6.10
C PHE A 407 7.50 -18.96 7.32
N PHE A 408 6.24 -19.37 7.14
CA PHE A 408 5.42 -19.94 8.22
C PHE A 408 6.06 -21.21 8.80
N GLU A 409 6.54 -22.12 7.95
CA GLU A 409 7.26 -23.33 8.36
C GLU A 409 8.52 -22.98 9.19
N GLY A 410 9.30 -22.02 8.72
CA GLY A 410 10.51 -21.56 9.41
C GLY A 410 10.22 -20.96 10.79
N VAL A 411 9.14 -20.22 10.94
CA VAL A 411 8.73 -19.65 12.24
C VAL A 411 8.32 -20.74 13.23
N ILE A 412 7.57 -21.76 12.79
CA ILE A 412 7.19 -22.90 13.64
C ILE A 412 8.41 -23.71 14.07
N SER A 413 9.33 -23.98 13.14
CA SER A 413 10.56 -24.72 13.46
C SER A 413 11.41 -23.99 14.49
N HIS A 414 11.54 -22.69 14.35
CA HIS A 414 12.26 -21.84 15.30
C HIS A 414 11.60 -21.80 16.69
N ASP A 415 10.27 -21.74 16.75
CA ASP A 415 9.50 -21.73 18.00
C ASP A 415 9.62 -23.08 18.75
N ARG A 416 9.70 -24.19 18.02
CA ARG A 416 9.85 -25.53 18.60
C ARG A 416 11.30 -25.91 18.97
N GLY A 417 12.28 -25.05 18.70
CA GLY A 417 13.70 -25.29 19.00
C GLY A 417 14.34 -26.40 18.12
N VAL A 418 13.78 -26.64 16.94
CA VAL A 418 14.28 -27.61 15.96
C VAL A 418 15.06 -26.93 14.84
#